data_6f3c4d1fe2980656416468d52b6a4528
#
_entry.id   6f3c4d1fe2980656416468d52b6a4528
#
_cell.length_a   1.000
_cell.length_b   1.000
_cell.length_c   1.000
_cell.angle_alpha   90.00
_cell.angle_beta   90.00
_cell.angle_gamma   90.00
#
_symmetry.space_group_name_H-M   'P 1'
#
loop_
_entity.id
_entity.type
_entity.pdbx_description
1 polymer ?
#
loop_
_entity_poly.entity_id
_entity_poly.type
_entity_poly.pdbx_seq_one_letter_code
_entity_poly.pdbx_strand_id
1 'polypeptide(L)'
;MKDYGTMILRVALGAIYLGQAYLALFVATPQGTAGFLAKSAGLPWPTVLALAVIVLHGVGGAMLVLGLWTRLIAAANAVLMVGGLLAVYVRQGSVLKGALLDAATGRAAPAGYEYILLLVAATVAIASLGPGAWSLGR
;
A
#
# COMPACT_ATOMS: atom_id res chain seq x y z
N MET A 1 -22.95 -12.83 -6.64
CA MET A 1 -22.43 -11.52 -7.12
C MET A 1 -21.47 -10.86 -6.11
N LYS A 2 -21.75 -10.88 -4.80
CA LYS A 2 -20.87 -10.28 -3.77
C LYS A 2 -19.45 -10.89 -3.77
N ASP A 3 -19.33 -12.18 -4.00
CA ASP A 3 -18.04 -12.89 -3.96
C ASP A 3 -17.08 -12.54 -5.10
N TYR A 4 -17.60 -12.22 -6.29
CA TYR A 4 -16.77 -11.79 -7.41
C TYR A 4 -16.25 -10.35 -7.25
N GLY A 5 -17.07 -9.44 -6.69
CA GLY A 5 -16.62 -8.09 -6.40
C GLY A 5 -15.46 -8.07 -5.40
N THR A 6 -15.58 -8.88 -4.35
CA THR A 6 -14.51 -9.05 -3.36
C THR A 6 -13.26 -9.67 -3.98
N MET A 7 -13.41 -10.68 -4.86
CA MET A 7 -12.30 -11.27 -5.61
C MET A 7 -11.57 -10.23 -6.46
N ILE A 8 -12.30 -9.45 -7.24
CA ILE A 8 -11.71 -8.41 -8.12
C ILE A 8 -10.93 -7.40 -7.28
N LEU A 9 -11.53 -6.92 -6.20
CA LEU A 9 -10.88 -5.96 -5.30
C LEU A 9 -9.61 -6.55 -4.68
N ARG A 10 -9.66 -7.80 -4.23
CA ARG A 10 -8.53 -8.53 -3.64
C ARG A 10 -7.38 -8.70 -4.63
N VAL A 11 -7.67 -9.14 -5.86
CA VAL A 11 -6.66 -9.33 -6.90
C VAL A 11 -6.03 -7.99 -7.30
N ALA A 12 -6.85 -6.95 -7.46
CA ALA A 12 -6.35 -5.60 -7.77
C ALA A 12 -5.42 -5.07 -6.67
N LEU A 13 -5.83 -5.20 -5.39
CA LEU A 13 -4.98 -4.81 -4.25
C LEU A 13 -3.69 -5.61 -4.20
N GLY A 14 -3.76 -6.92 -4.38
CA GLY A 14 -2.58 -7.78 -4.40
C GLY A 14 -1.61 -7.38 -5.51
N ALA A 15 -2.10 -7.08 -6.72
CA ALA A 15 -1.28 -6.60 -7.83
C ALA A 15 -0.63 -5.24 -7.53
N ILE A 16 -1.35 -4.31 -6.90
CA ILE A 16 -0.80 -3.00 -6.49
C ILE A 16 0.31 -3.20 -5.45
N TYR A 17 0.09 -4.04 -4.44
CA TYR A 17 1.11 -4.34 -3.43
C TYR A 17 2.35 -5.01 -4.02
N LEU A 18 2.19 -5.94 -4.95
CA LEU A 18 3.32 -6.53 -5.69
C LEU A 18 4.11 -5.48 -6.47
N GLY A 19 3.42 -4.55 -7.13
CA GLY A 19 4.06 -3.42 -7.81
C GLY A 19 4.84 -2.53 -6.85
N GLN A 20 4.28 -2.22 -5.68
CA GLN A 20 4.97 -1.43 -4.66
C GLN A 20 6.19 -2.17 -4.09
N ALA A 21 6.09 -3.49 -3.85
CA ALA A 21 7.23 -4.30 -3.42
C ALA A 21 8.34 -4.33 -4.47
N TYR A 22 7.97 -4.47 -5.75
CA TYR A 22 8.92 -4.40 -6.87
C TYR A 22 9.66 -3.07 -6.88
N LEU A 23 8.93 -1.95 -6.78
CA LEU A 23 9.54 -0.61 -6.74
C LEU A 23 10.46 -0.44 -5.53
N ALA A 24 10.05 -0.90 -4.35
CA ALA A 24 10.83 -0.78 -3.13
C ALA A 24 12.09 -1.67 -3.13
N LEU A 25 12.03 -2.83 -3.79
CA LEU A 25 13.13 -3.80 -3.81
C LEU A 25 14.13 -3.53 -4.94
N PHE A 26 13.65 -3.27 -6.15
CA PHE A 26 14.49 -3.23 -7.36
C PHE A 26 14.76 -1.81 -7.87
N VAL A 27 13.87 -0.86 -7.64
CA VAL A 27 14.02 0.52 -8.13
C VAL A 27 14.60 1.42 -7.04
N ALA A 28 13.90 1.53 -5.89
CA ALA A 28 14.37 2.33 -4.77
C ALA A 28 15.48 1.66 -3.98
N THR A 29 15.57 0.34 -4.04
CA THR A 29 16.39 -0.55 -3.20
C THR A 29 15.96 -0.54 -1.71
N PRO A 30 16.28 -1.57 -0.91
CA PRO A 30 15.98 -1.57 0.51
C PRO A 30 16.63 -0.39 1.26
N GLN A 31 17.84 -0.01 0.88
CA GLN A 31 18.58 1.11 1.47
C GLN A 31 17.92 2.46 1.10
N GLY A 32 17.50 2.63 -0.15
CA GLY A 32 16.78 3.83 -0.59
C GLY A 32 15.42 3.97 0.08
N THR A 33 14.68 2.87 0.21
CA THR A 33 13.40 2.83 0.93
C THR A 33 13.60 3.17 2.42
N ALA A 34 14.63 2.61 3.06
CA ALA A 34 14.99 2.95 4.43
C ALA A 34 15.37 4.43 4.58
N GLY A 35 16.16 4.96 3.65
CA GLY A 35 16.54 6.37 3.60
C GLY A 35 15.33 7.30 3.45
N PHE A 36 14.37 6.92 2.62
CA PHE A 36 13.09 7.65 2.48
C PHE A 36 12.31 7.67 3.80
N LEU A 37 12.14 6.52 4.45
CA LEU A 37 11.42 6.42 5.72
C LEU A 37 12.10 7.22 6.84
N ALA A 38 13.44 7.18 6.91
CA ALA A 38 14.21 7.96 7.88
C ALA A 38 14.05 9.47 7.67
N LYS A 39 14.16 9.93 6.42
CA LYS A 39 14.11 11.37 6.08
C LYS A 39 12.69 11.93 6.12
N SER A 40 11.72 11.19 5.58
CA SER A 40 10.33 11.67 5.42
C SER A 40 9.51 11.56 6.69
N ALA A 41 9.77 10.57 7.52
CA ALA A 41 8.95 10.27 8.70
C ALA A 41 9.72 10.34 10.03
N GLY A 42 11.05 10.39 10.00
CA GLY A 42 11.88 10.32 11.20
C GLY A 42 11.66 9.03 12.00
N LEU A 43 11.30 7.94 11.31
CA LEU A 43 10.93 6.68 11.97
C LEU A 43 12.15 5.98 12.53
N PRO A 44 12.06 5.38 13.74
CA PRO A 44 13.11 4.53 14.27
C PRO A 44 13.20 3.24 13.43
N TRP A 45 14.39 2.67 13.35
CA TRP A 45 14.68 1.41 12.63
C TRP A 45 14.21 1.40 11.16
N PRO A 46 14.64 2.37 10.35
CA PRO A 46 14.12 2.52 8.99
C PRO A 46 14.40 1.30 8.09
N THR A 47 15.51 0.59 8.32
CA THR A 47 15.84 -0.63 7.58
C THR A 47 14.86 -1.76 7.88
N VAL A 48 14.49 -1.96 9.15
CA VAL A 48 13.50 -2.98 9.54
C VAL A 48 12.14 -2.67 8.94
N LEU A 49 11.74 -1.40 8.97
CA LEU A 49 10.48 -0.96 8.36
C LEU A 49 10.49 -1.11 6.83
N ALA A 50 11.61 -0.80 6.18
CA ALA A 50 11.75 -1.01 4.73
C ALA A 50 11.61 -2.48 4.35
N LEU A 51 12.24 -3.38 5.10
CA LEU A 51 12.11 -4.83 4.89
C LEU A 51 10.67 -5.30 5.18
N ALA A 52 10.03 -4.78 6.21
CA ALA A 52 8.62 -5.08 6.51
C ALA A 52 7.70 -4.66 5.36
N VAL A 53 7.91 -3.47 4.78
CA VAL A 53 7.17 -3.01 3.59
C VAL A 53 7.38 -3.98 2.43
N ILE A 54 8.62 -4.32 2.10
CA ILE A 54 8.95 -5.19 0.97
C ILE A 54 8.32 -6.58 1.15
N VAL A 55 8.45 -7.18 2.33
CA VAL A 55 7.93 -8.52 2.61
C VAL A 55 6.40 -8.53 2.65
N LEU A 56 5.78 -7.63 3.40
CA LEU A 56 4.31 -7.58 3.52
C LEU A 56 3.63 -7.22 2.20
N HIS A 57 4.22 -6.33 1.41
CA HIS A 57 3.67 -6.00 0.10
C HIS A 57 3.99 -7.08 -0.94
N GLY A 58 5.19 -7.67 -0.92
CA GLY A 58 5.60 -8.72 -1.86
C GLY A 58 4.90 -10.05 -1.58
N VAL A 59 5.22 -10.68 -0.46
CA VAL A 59 4.63 -11.97 -0.07
C VAL A 59 3.14 -11.80 0.20
N GLY A 60 2.75 -10.78 0.95
CA GLY A 60 1.35 -10.50 1.25
C GLY A 60 0.53 -10.18 0.00
N GLY A 61 1.09 -9.41 -0.94
CA GLY A 61 0.45 -9.13 -2.24
C GLY A 61 0.21 -10.40 -3.05
N ALA A 62 1.20 -11.29 -3.14
CA ALA A 62 1.05 -12.59 -3.80
C ALA A 62 -0.02 -13.45 -3.10
N MET A 63 -0.02 -13.51 -1.77
CA MET A 63 -1.03 -14.24 -1.00
C MET A 63 -2.44 -13.67 -1.20
N LEU A 64 -2.58 -12.34 -1.32
CA LEU A 64 -3.86 -11.71 -1.65
C LEU A 64 -4.34 -12.10 -3.05
N VAL A 65 -3.47 -12.09 -4.05
CA VAL A 65 -3.83 -12.54 -5.41
C VAL A 65 -4.35 -13.97 -5.39
N LEU A 66 -3.64 -14.86 -4.70
CA LEU A 66 -4.01 -16.27 -4.58
C LEU A 66 -5.19 -16.53 -3.63
N GLY A 67 -5.53 -15.56 -2.79
CA GLY A 67 -6.59 -15.72 -1.79
C GLY A 67 -6.20 -16.59 -0.60
N LEU A 68 -4.92 -16.57 -0.23
CA LEU A 68 -4.40 -17.30 0.94
C LEU A 68 -4.42 -16.39 2.16
N TRP A 69 -4.99 -16.86 3.26
CA TRP A 69 -5.08 -16.13 4.55
C TRP A 69 -5.47 -14.66 4.39
N THR A 70 -6.39 -14.41 3.47
CA THR A 70 -6.75 -13.07 2.97
C THR A 70 -7.02 -12.07 4.09
N ARG A 71 -7.78 -12.45 5.12
CA ARG A 71 -8.13 -11.54 6.23
C ARG A 71 -6.91 -11.12 7.04
N LEU A 72 -6.05 -12.08 7.38
CA LEU A 72 -4.85 -11.82 8.17
C LEU A 72 -3.86 -10.94 7.40
N ILE A 73 -3.62 -11.31 6.14
CA ILE A 73 -2.69 -10.57 5.26
C ILE A 73 -3.22 -9.16 4.97
N ALA A 74 -4.51 -9.01 4.70
CA ALA A 74 -5.12 -7.70 4.52
C ALA A 74 -5.04 -6.86 5.80
N ALA A 75 -5.31 -7.44 6.98
CA ALA A 75 -5.18 -6.73 8.24
C ALA A 75 -3.73 -6.27 8.51
N ALA A 76 -2.75 -7.13 8.28
CA ALA A 76 -1.33 -6.78 8.44
C ALA A 76 -0.91 -5.64 7.49
N ASN A 77 -1.32 -5.71 6.22
CA ASN A 77 -1.08 -4.63 5.26
C ASN A 77 -1.83 -3.34 5.64
N ALA A 78 -3.07 -3.44 6.14
CA ALA A 78 -3.81 -2.26 6.60
C ALA A 78 -3.09 -1.53 7.73
N VAL A 79 -2.57 -2.24 8.73
CA VAL A 79 -1.78 -1.64 9.82
C VAL A 79 -0.54 -0.93 9.27
N LEU A 80 0.20 -1.58 8.37
CA LEU A 80 1.38 -0.99 7.74
C LEU A 80 1.01 0.27 6.94
N MET A 81 -0.07 0.22 6.15
CA MET A 81 -0.52 1.33 5.32
C MET A 81 -1.07 2.50 6.15
N VAL A 82 -1.77 2.24 7.24
CA VAL A 82 -2.19 3.29 8.19
C VAL A 82 -0.98 3.97 8.82
N GLY A 83 0.01 3.19 9.23
CA GLY A 83 1.28 3.73 9.73
C GLY A 83 1.97 4.63 8.71
N GLY A 84 2.08 4.18 7.45
CA GLY A 84 2.62 4.97 6.35
C GLY A 84 1.80 6.22 6.05
N LEU A 85 0.47 6.10 6.02
CA LEU A 85 -0.44 7.25 5.83
C LEU A 85 -0.18 8.34 6.87
N LEU A 86 -0.17 7.98 8.14
CA LEU A 86 -0.02 8.95 9.25
C LEU A 86 1.40 9.51 9.34
N ALA A 87 2.43 8.68 9.17
CA ALA A 87 3.81 9.08 9.35
C ALA A 87 4.38 9.86 8.16
N VAL A 88 3.98 9.52 6.95
CA VAL A 88 4.57 10.04 5.71
C VAL A 88 3.57 10.89 4.92
N TYR A 89 2.49 10.28 4.46
CA TYR A 89 1.65 10.85 3.40
C TYR A 89 0.77 12.02 3.86
N VAL A 90 0.30 12.02 5.10
CA VAL A 90 -0.48 13.17 5.65
C VAL A 90 0.35 14.45 5.60
N ARG A 91 1.67 14.35 5.77
CA ARG A 91 2.60 15.49 5.72
C ARG A 91 2.86 16.00 4.30
N GLN A 92 2.69 15.14 3.29
CA GLN A 92 2.89 15.50 1.87
C GLN A 92 1.72 16.30 1.30
N GLY A 93 0.55 16.24 1.93
CA GLY A 93 -0.62 16.98 1.53
C GLY A 93 -1.49 16.27 0.48
N SER A 94 -2.50 16.99 -0.01
CA SER A 94 -3.52 16.48 -0.92
C SER A 94 -3.07 16.53 -2.38
N VAL A 95 -3.37 15.50 -3.16
CA VAL A 95 -3.17 15.48 -4.62
C VAL A 95 -3.96 16.60 -5.29
N LEU A 96 -5.21 16.84 -4.86
CA LEU A 96 -6.04 17.88 -5.45
C LEU A 96 -5.42 19.26 -5.30
N LYS A 97 -4.88 19.57 -4.10
CA LYS A 97 -4.18 20.83 -3.86
C LYS A 97 -2.89 20.92 -4.69
N GLY A 98 -2.12 19.84 -4.76
CA GLY A 98 -0.92 19.77 -5.58
C GLY A 98 -1.23 19.94 -7.07
N ALA A 99 -2.25 19.26 -7.58
CA ALA A 99 -2.66 19.36 -8.98
C ALA A 99 -3.08 20.78 -9.37
N LEU A 100 -3.80 21.49 -8.50
CA LEU A 100 -4.19 22.89 -8.75
C LEU A 100 -2.97 23.83 -8.77
N LEU A 101 -2.02 23.62 -7.87
CA LEU A 101 -0.79 24.42 -7.85
C LEU A 101 0.11 24.11 -9.05
N ASP A 102 0.21 22.84 -9.42
CA ASP A 102 1.05 22.43 -10.54
C ASP A 102 0.47 22.80 -11.90
N ALA A 103 -0.85 22.88 -12.03
CA ALA A 103 -1.49 23.45 -13.22
C ALA A 103 -1.06 24.91 -13.46
N ALA A 104 -0.84 25.68 -12.39
CA ALA A 104 -0.36 27.04 -12.46
C ALA A 104 1.16 27.13 -12.73
N THR A 105 1.95 26.17 -12.30
CA THR A 105 3.43 26.17 -12.40
C THR A 105 3.96 25.27 -13.52
N GLY A 106 3.14 24.38 -14.08
CA GLY A 106 3.52 23.39 -15.09
C GLY A 106 4.44 22.28 -14.58
N ARG A 107 4.52 22.07 -13.26
CA ARG A 107 5.32 21.02 -12.64
C ARG A 107 4.48 19.78 -12.34
N ALA A 108 5.12 18.59 -12.31
CA ALA A 108 4.44 17.36 -11.95
C ALA A 108 3.97 17.39 -10.49
N ALA A 109 2.71 17.05 -10.26
CA ALA A 109 2.13 16.98 -8.91
C ALA A 109 2.76 15.87 -8.08
N PRO A 110 3.14 16.13 -6.82
CA PRO A 110 3.56 15.08 -5.92
C PRO A 110 2.37 14.16 -5.58
N ALA A 111 2.64 12.88 -5.35
CA ALA A 111 1.62 11.95 -4.89
C ALA A 111 1.05 12.40 -3.53
N GLY A 112 -0.27 12.55 -3.44
CA GLY A 112 -0.93 12.95 -2.21
C GLY A 112 -1.42 11.75 -1.38
N TYR A 113 -2.03 12.04 -0.24
CA TYR A 113 -2.50 11.02 0.69
C TYR A 113 -3.77 10.28 0.21
N GLU A 114 -4.51 10.83 -0.75
CA GLU A 114 -5.81 10.27 -1.20
C GLU A 114 -5.67 8.87 -1.76
N TYR A 115 -4.62 8.62 -2.53
CA TYR A 115 -4.35 7.29 -3.07
C TYR A 115 -4.11 6.27 -1.96
N ILE A 116 -3.31 6.61 -0.97
CA ILE A 116 -3.02 5.74 0.17
C ILE A 116 -4.25 5.56 1.05
N LEU A 117 -5.05 6.60 1.25
CA LEU A 117 -6.32 6.51 1.96
C LEU A 117 -7.28 5.53 1.28
N LEU A 118 -7.39 5.57 -0.05
CA LEU A 118 -8.18 4.63 -0.82
C LEU A 118 -7.68 3.19 -0.65
N LEU A 119 -6.34 2.98 -0.71
CA LEU A 119 -5.75 1.66 -0.47
C LEU A 119 -6.02 1.15 0.94
N VAL A 120 -5.93 2.00 1.96
CA VAL A 120 -6.27 1.66 3.35
C VAL A 120 -7.73 1.22 3.44
N ALA A 121 -8.65 2.02 2.91
CA ALA A 121 -10.08 1.70 2.93
C ALA A 121 -10.40 0.38 2.23
N ALA A 122 -9.83 0.16 1.04
CA ALA A 122 -10.00 -1.07 0.27
C ALA A 122 -9.41 -2.29 1.00
N THR A 123 -8.24 -2.13 1.64
CA THR A 123 -7.58 -3.20 2.38
C THR A 123 -8.36 -3.58 3.64
N VAL A 124 -8.88 -2.59 4.37
CA VAL A 124 -9.76 -2.82 5.53
C VAL A 124 -11.07 -3.51 5.09
N ALA A 125 -11.62 -3.11 3.94
CA ALA A 125 -12.79 -3.77 3.38
C ALA A 125 -12.52 -5.27 3.09
N ILE A 126 -11.39 -5.62 2.48
CA ILE A 126 -11.00 -7.02 2.24
C ILE A 126 -10.75 -7.78 3.55
N ALA A 127 -10.11 -7.15 4.55
CA ALA A 127 -9.93 -7.77 5.87
C ALA A 127 -11.27 -8.14 6.51
N SER A 128 -12.30 -7.30 6.32
CA SER A 128 -13.63 -7.49 6.87
C SER A 128 -14.47 -8.49 6.05
N LEU A 129 -14.50 -8.34 4.73
CA LEU A 129 -15.31 -9.16 3.82
C LEU A 129 -14.75 -10.57 3.63
N GLY A 130 -13.43 -10.71 3.62
CA GLY A 130 -12.75 -11.99 3.43
C GLY A 130 -12.32 -12.24 1.98
N PRO A 131 -12.04 -13.52 1.62
CA PRO A 131 -11.36 -13.85 0.38
C PRO A 131 -12.21 -13.71 -0.90
N GLY A 132 -13.54 -13.80 -0.82
CA GLY A 132 -14.41 -13.82 -1.98
C GLY A 132 -14.28 -15.12 -2.81
N ALA A 133 -14.71 -15.06 -4.07
CA ALA A 133 -14.62 -16.18 -4.99
C ALA A 133 -13.16 -16.54 -5.35
N TRP A 134 -12.96 -17.78 -5.78
CA TRP A 134 -11.67 -18.30 -6.27
C TRP A 134 -10.50 -18.08 -5.32
N SER A 135 -10.71 -18.34 -4.03
CA SER A 135 -9.63 -18.32 -3.04
C SER A 135 -9.08 -19.73 -2.84
N LEU A 136 -7.75 -19.85 -2.72
CA LEU A 136 -7.06 -21.13 -2.46
C LEU A 136 -7.04 -21.50 -0.98
N GLY A 137 -7.29 -20.55 -0.08
CA GLY A 137 -7.34 -20.75 1.37
C GLY A 137 -8.46 -19.95 2.01
N ARG A 138 -9.16 -20.57 2.93
CA ARG A 138 -10.22 -19.93 3.72
C ARG A 138 -9.70 -19.50 5.08
#